data_857c70c5e49eba322eea7fec582fd2c1
#
_entry.id   857c70c5e49eba322eea7fec582fd2c1
#
_cell.length_a   1.000
_cell.length_b   1.000
_cell.length_c   1.000
_cell.angle_alpha   90.00
_cell.angle_beta   90.00
_cell.angle_gamma   90.00
#
_symmetry.space_group_name_H-M   'P 1'
#
loop_
_entity.id
_entity.type
_entity.pdbx_description
1 polymer ?
#
loop_
_entity_poly.entity_id
_entity_poly.type
_entity_poly.pdbx_seq_one_letter_code
_entity_poly.pdbx_strand_id
1 'polypeptide(L)'
;MTKRLLEITSVTAHTECGPTGERSDMPLPLDAAELRKTGNLIEISVHAQLPVENPILEHATFQPGCSLTVSCALPRYSRPAQGTPILCLYQHKEWWMRPTWVSCFADVPERTQMLVWKTRRAYKSQVREQWHVLLAVSDGECRADIRGCATDAADAAGGVLALDSSTNRVGQTSLDGLALLYARGGDPYALIEQCVTATWRRLPVGPKFLRRFPEALRGFGWCTWDSLGQNVSESGILAKMD
;
A
#
# COMPACT_ATOMS: atom_id res chain seq x y z
N MET A 1 -18.63 9.98 -22.76
CA MET A 1 -17.86 8.77 -22.34
C MET A 1 -16.99 9.14 -21.15
N THR A 2 -17.31 8.67 -19.97
CA THR A 2 -16.51 8.88 -18.76
C THR A 2 -15.22 8.07 -18.91
N LYS A 3 -14.06 8.74 -19.02
CA LYS A 3 -12.77 8.05 -19.13
C LYS A 3 -12.52 7.26 -17.84
N ARG A 4 -12.43 5.94 -17.92
CA ARG A 4 -12.04 5.08 -16.81
C ARG A 4 -10.64 5.50 -16.34
N LEU A 5 -10.44 5.65 -15.04
CA LEU A 5 -9.17 6.12 -14.46
C LEU A 5 -8.31 4.97 -13.96
N LEU A 6 -8.94 3.95 -13.46
CA LEU A 6 -8.39 2.70 -12.95
C LEU A 6 -9.45 1.63 -13.17
N GLU A 7 -9.05 0.39 -13.34
CA GLU A 7 -9.94 -0.76 -13.53
C GLU A 7 -9.43 -1.95 -12.74
N ILE A 8 -10.31 -2.61 -12.00
CA ILE A 8 -10.04 -3.90 -11.36
C ILE A 8 -10.21 -4.96 -12.44
N THR A 9 -9.19 -5.77 -12.65
CA THR A 9 -9.17 -6.80 -13.71
C THR A 9 -9.34 -8.21 -13.17
N SER A 10 -8.89 -8.47 -11.94
CA SER A 10 -9.10 -9.75 -11.26
C SER A 10 -9.00 -9.58 -9.75
N VAL A 11 -9.62 -10.48 -9.02
CA VAL A 11 -9.50 -10.64 -7.57
C VAL A 11 -9.21 -12.09 -7.28
N THR A 12 -8.17 -12.37 -6.51
CA THR A 12 -7.73 -13.74 -6.17
C THR A 12 -7.48 -13.83 -4.67
N ALA A 13 -8.13 -14.76 -4.01
CA ALA A 13 -7.84 -15.09 -2.62
C ALA A 13 -6.69 -16.09 -2.55
N HIS A 14 -5.85 -15.93 -1.54
CA HIS A 14 -4.75 -16.81 -1.24
C HIS A 14 -4.93 -17.37 0.15
N THR A 15 -4.94 -18.69 0.27
CA THR A 15 -4.98 -19.39 1.54
C THR A 15 -3.77 -20.30 1.62
N GLU A 16 -3.10 -20.31 2.75
CA GLU A 16 -2.06 -21.29 3.04
C GLU A 16 -2.71 -22.45 3.82
N CYS A 17 -2.66 -23.63 3.26
CA CYS A 17 -3.28 -24.82 3.83
C CYS A 17 -2.22 -25.77 4.42
N GLY A 18 -2.45 -26.20 5.66
CA GLY A 18 -1.75 -27.32 6.29
C GLY A 18 -0.31 -27.05 6.74
N PRO A 19 0.34 -28.05 7.34
CA PRO A 19 1.71 -27.95 7.86
C PRO A 19 2.78 -27.83 6.77
N THR A 20 2.45 -28.09 5.51
CA THR A 20 3.35 -27.95 4.35
C THR A 20 3.38 -26.54 3.76
N GLY A 21 2.47 -25.64 4.21
CA GLY A 21 2.37 -24.29 3.67
C GLY A 21 1.96 -24.25 2.19
N GLU A 22 1.25 -25.26 1.69
CA GLU A 22 0.74 -25.23 0.33
C GLU A 22 -0.23 -24.07 0.14
N ARG A 23 0.09 -23.21 -0.81
CA ARG A 23 -0.74 -22.08 -1.20
C ARG A 23 -1.83 -22.53 -2.16
N SER A 24 -3.07 -22.21 -1.84
CA SER A 24 -4.20 -22.36 -2.75
C SER A 24 -4.68 -21.00 -3.21
N ASP A 25 -4.79 -20.82 -4.50
CA ASP A 25 -5.26 -19.62 -5.16
C ASP A 25 -6.68 -19.81 -5.67
N MET A 26 -7.61 -18.97 -5.22
CA MET A 26 -9.01 -19.04 -5.61
C MET A 26 -9.47 -17.73 -6.23
N PRO A 27 -9.96 -17.73 -7.47
CA PRO A 27 -10.54 -16.53 -8.05
C PRO A 27 -11.82 -16.14 -7.31
N LEU A 28 -11.97 -14.85 -7.02
CA LEU A 28 -13.18 -14.26 -6.43
C LEU A 28 -13.90 -13.40 -7.47
N PRO A 29 -15.22 -13.16 -7.26
CA PRO A 29 -15.96 -12.17 -8.02
C PRO A 29 -15.31 -10.78 -7.92
N LEU A 30 -15.43 -9.96 -8.97
CA LEU A 30 -14.83 -8.61 -8.98
C LEU A 30 -15.43 -7.66 -7.94
N ASP A 31 -16.64 -7.92 -7.45
CA ASP A 31 -17.30 -7.16 -6.39
C ASP A 31 -16.72 -7.40 -4.99
N ALA A 32 -15.81 -8.38 -4.84
CA ALA A 32 -14.98 -8.50 -3.66
C ALA A 32 -14.01 -7.31 -3.48
N ALA A 33 -13.87 -6.47 -4.52
CA ALA A 33 -13.16 -5.20 -4.45
C ALA A 33 -14.00 -4.09 -5.10
N GLU A 34 -14.41 -3.12 -4.31
CA GLU A 34 -15.23 -1.99 -4.77
C GLU A 34 -14.36 -0.79 -5.17
N LEU A 35 -14.66 -0.21 -6.32
CA LEU A 35 -14.03 1.02 -6.80
C LEU A 35 -15.01 2.19 -6.71
N ARG A 36 -14.69 3.17 -5.85
CA ARG A 36 -15.45 4.41 -5.68
C ARG A 36 -14.65 5.60 -6.20
N LYS A 37 -15.29 6.45 -6.98
CA LYS A 37 -14.67 7.67 -7.51
C LYS A 37 -15.32 8.92 -6.95
N THR A 38 -14.50 9.84 -6.44
CA THR A 38 -14.92 11.16 -5.97
C THR A 38 -14.00 12.23 -6.58
N GLY A 39 -14.48 12.93 -7.60
CA GLY A 39 -13.65 13.92 -8.32
C GLY A 39 -12.44 13.29 -9.02
N ASN A 40 -11.25 13.65 -8.59
CA ASN A 40 -9.96 13.13 -9.07
C ASN A 40 -9.37 12.04 -8.18
N LEU A 41 -10.07 11.65 -7.10
CA LEU A 41 -9.71 10.59 -6.18
C LEU A 41 -10.50 9.33 -6.50
N ILE A 42 -9.81 8.20 -6.48
CA ILE A 42 -10.40 6.86 -6.54
C ILE A 42 -9.99 6.13 -5.27
N GLU A 43 -10.96 5.48 -4.66
CA GLU A 43 -10.82 4.60 -3.51
C GLU A 43 -11.07 3.16 -3.98
N ILE A 44 -10.23 2.22 -3.57
CA ILE A 44 -10.50 0.79 -3.68
C ILE A 44 -10.64 0.25 -2.26
N SER A 45 -11.80 -0.30 -1.97
CA SER A 45 -12.07 -1.05 -0.75
C SER A 45 -12.19 -2.53 -1.08
N VAL A 46 -11.75 -3.38 -0.17
CA VAL A 46 -11.88 -4.83 -0.28
C VAL A 46 -12.97 -5.30 0.68
N HIS A 47 -13.82 -6.21 0.21
CA HIS A 47 -14.92 -6.81 0.95
C HIS A 47 -14.97 -8.30 0.61
N ALA A 48 -14.12 -9.10 1.26
CA ALA A 48 -14.01 -10.51 0.95
C ALA A 48 -14.24 -11.37 2.20
N GLN A 49 -15.10 -12.38 2.04
CA GLN A 49 -15.20 -13.51 2.95
C GLN A 49 -14.41 -14.65 2.34
N LEU A 50 -13.33 -15.05 3.00
CA LEU A 50 -12.47 -16.11 2.51
C LEU A 50 -12.98 -17.46 3.01
N PRO A 51 -13.02 -18.49 2.16
CA PRO A 51 -13.44 -19.80 2.57
C PRO A 51 -12.45 -20.36 3.60
N VAL A 52 -12.97 -20.85 4.70
CA VAL A 52 -12.20 -21.63 5.68
C VAL A 52 -12.35 -23.07 5.30
N GLU A 53 -11.41 -23.64 4.60
CA GLU A 53 -11.31 -25.09 4.52
C GLU A 53 -10.64 -25.60 5.80
N ASN A 54 -11.44 -26.12 6.70
CA ASN A 54 -11.13 -26.76 7.97
C ASN A 54 -10.77 -25.87 9.17
N PRO A 55 -11.71 -25.73 10.13
CA PRO A 55 -11.45 -25.12 11.43
C PRO A 55 -10.72 -26.04 12.41
N ILE A 56 -10.24 -27.20 11.99
CA ILE A 56 -9.65 -28.20 12.88
C ILE A 56 -8.14 -28.24 12.72
N LEU A 57 -7.46 -27.26 13.31
CA LEU A 57 -6.09 -27.44 13.76
C LEU A 57 -6.00 -26.93 15.20
N GLU A 58 -6.47 -27.74 16.12
CA GLU A 58 -6.39 -27.50 17.57
C GLU A 58 -4.97 -27.36 18.12
N HIS A 59 -3.95 -27.53 17.27
CA HIS A 59 -2.54 -27.47 17.68
C HIS A 59 -1.60 -26.71 16.75
N ALA A 60 -2.09 -25.93 15.78
CA ALA A 60 -1.20 -25.13 14.95
C ALA A 60 -0.90 -23.79 15.61
N THR A 61 0.31 -23.62 16.10
CA THR A 61 0.84 -22.43 16.73
C THR A 61 0.99 -21.24 15.77
N PHE A 62 0.78 -21.43 14.47
CA PHE A 62 0.79 -20.38 13.43
C PHE A 62 -0.21 -20.76 12.33
N GLN A 63 -1.37 -20.12 12.30
CA GLN A 63 -2.19 -20.09 11.11
C GLN A 63 -1.87 -18.76 10.39
N PRO A 64 -1.32 -18.81 9.17
CA PRO A 64 -1.16 -17.61 8.38
C PRO A 64 -2.53 -16.97 8.14
N GLY A 65 -2.58 -15.65 8.17
CA GLY A 65 -3.78 -14.90 7.84
C GLY A 65 -4.13 -15.08 6.35
N CYS A 66 -5.39 -14.95 6.03
CA CYS A 66 -5.83 -14.93 4.63
C CYS A 66 -5.33 -13.68 3.93
N SER A 67 -4.97 -13.79 2.66
CA SER A 67 -4.59 -12.67 1.81
C SER A 67 -5.40 -12.63 0.53
N LEU A 68 -5.51 -11.44 -0.05
CA LEU A 68 -6.24 -11.16 -1.27
C LEU A 68 -5.34 -10.35 -2.21
N THR A 69 -5.27 -10.73 -3.47
CA THR A 69 -4.66 -9.92 -4.51
C THR A 69 -5.71 -9.36 -5.44
N VAL A 70 -5.73 -8.03 -5.58
CA VAL A 70 -6.54 -7.29 -6.55
C VAL A 70 -5.64 -6.81 -7.68
N SER A 71 -5.83 -7.32 -8.89
CA SER A 71 -5.10 -6.80 -10.05
C SER A 71 -5.77 -5.53 -10.57
N CYS A 72 -4.97 -4.47 -10.70
CA CYS A 72 -5.42 -3.16 -11.13
C CYS A 72 -4.74 -2.76 -12.43
N ALA A 73 -5.52 -2.43 -13.45
CA ALA A 73 -5.01 -1.88 -14.70
C ALA A 73 -5.21 -0.37 -14.76
N LEU A 74 -4.13 0.33 -15.07
CA LEU A 74 -4.18 1.76 -15.37
C LEU A 74 -4.39 1.98 -16.87
N PRO A 75 -5.29 2.87 -17.27
CA PRO A 75 -5.48 3.19 -18.68
C PRO A 75 -4.19 3.77 -19.27
N ARG A 76 -3.95 3.49 -20.56
CA ARG A 76 -2.73 3.87 -21.29
C ARG A 76 -2.30 5.34 -21.07
N TYR A 77 -3.26 6.23 -20.88
CA TYR A 77 -2.98 7.65 -20.65
C TYR A 77 -2.52 7.98 -19.21
N SER A 78 -2.64 7.09 -18.26
CA SER A 78 -2.15 7.25 -16.88
C SER A 78 -0.85 6.49 -16.65
N ARG A 79 -0.38 5.72 -17.65
CA ARG A 79 0.89 5.00 -17.58
C ARG A 79 2.06 5.94 -17.81
N PRO A 80 3.18 5.78 -17.11
CA PRO A 80 4.39 6.53 -17.40
C PRO A 80 4.85 6.24 -18.83
N ALA A 81 5.46 7.21 -19.49
CA ALA A 81 6.17 6.95 -20.72
C ALA A 81 7.37 6.06 -20.41
N GLN A 82 7.82 5.28 -21.41
CA GLN A 82 9.01 4.45 -21.25
C GLN A 82 10.20 5.30 -20.79
N GLY A 83 10.90 4.85 -19.75
CA GLY A 83 12.03 5.58 -19.15
C GLY A 83 11.62 6.73 -18.21
N THR A 84 10.33 7.01 -18.02
CA THR A 84 9.91 7.96 -16.99
C THR A 84 10.03 7.32 -15.60
N PRO A 85 10.78 7.92 -14.66
CA PRO A 85 10.97 7.34 -13.35
C PRO A 85 9.66 7.32 -12.54
N ILE A 86 9.44 6.22 -11.83
CA ILE A 86 8.38 6.02 -10.87
C ILE A 86 9.03 5.96 -9.49
N LEU A 87 8.69 6.87 -8.59
CA LEU A 87 9.10 6.81 -7.20
C LEU A 87 8.27 5.75 -6.47
N CYS A 88 8.95 4.81 -5.83
CA CYS A 88 8.36 3.80 -4.97
C CYS A 88 8.85 4.01 -3.55
N LEU A 89 7.93 4.10 -2.58
CA LEU A 89 8.25 4.00 -1.17
C LEU A 89 7.84 2.62 -0.70
N TYR A 90 8.81 1.75 -0.44
CA TYR A 90 8.57 0.36 -0.08
C TYR A 90 9.14 -0.01 1.28
N GLN A 91 8.55 -0.99 1.92
CA GLN A 91 9.03 -1.54 3.17
C GLN A 91 10.26 -2.42 2.92
N HIS A 92 11.44 -1.89 3.23
CA HIS A 92 12.69 -2.61 3.08
C HIS A 92 12.94 -3.61 4.22
N LYS A 93 12.59 -3.20 5.45
CA LYS A 93 12.58 -4.03 6.68
C LYS A 93 11.30 -3.70 7.45
N GLU A 94 10.97 -4.50 8.45
CA GLU A 94 9.75 -4.30 9.24
C GLU A 94 9.57 -2.88 9.79
N TRP A 95 10.68 -2.22 10.09
CA TRP A 95 10.70 -0.86 10.67
C TRP A 95 11.31 0.20 9.75
N TRP A 96 11.61 -0.14 8.49
CA TRP A 96 12.33 0.77 7.61
C TRP A 96 11.69 0.88 6.23
N MET A 97 11.14 2.06 5.93
CA MET A 97 10.71 2.44 4.59
C MET A 97 11.88 3.00 3.80
N ARG A 98 12.01 2.61 2.54
CA ARG A 98 13.07 3.06 1.65
C ARG A 98 12.49 3.59 0.34
N PRO A 99 12.98 4.73 -0.19
CA PRO A 99 12.66 5.16 -1.55
C PRO A 99 13.49 4.36 -2.57
N THR A 100 12.89 4.07 -3.71
CA THR A 100 13.57 3.58 -4.91
C THR A 100 12.90 4.12 -6.16
N TRP A 101 13.61 4.07 -7.30
CA TRP A 101 13.10 4.51 -8.58
C TRP A 101 13.09 3.34 -9.55
N VAL A 102 11.98 3.14 -10.25
CA VAL A 102 11.82 2.10 -11.26
C VAL A 102 11.39 2.73 -12.59
N SER A 103 11.59 2.02 -13.70
CA SER A 103 11.30 2.49 -15.05
C SER A 103 9.96 2.00 -15.59
N CYS A 104 9.39 0.96 -14.99
CA CYS A 104 8.09 0.41 -15.37
C CYS A 104 7.36 -0.14 -14.14
N PHE A 105 6.05 -0.39 -14.27
CA PHE A 105 5.26 -0.93 -13.16
C PHE A 105 5.62 -2.37 -12.80
N ALA A 106 6.13 -3.15 -13.76
CA ALA A 106 6.55 -4.52 -13.46
C ALA A 106 7.70 -4.60 -12.45
N ASP A 107 8.54 -3.54 -12.38
CA ASP A 107 9.68 -3.46 -11.48
C ASP A 107 9.34 -2.87 -10.10
N VAL A 108 8.06 -2.56 -9.83
CA VAL A 108 7.62 -2.03 -8.53
C VAL A 108 7.87 -3.09 -7.46
N PRO A 109 8.68 -2.77 -6.42
CA PRO A 109 9.00 -3.73 -5.37
C PRO A 109 7.75 -4.20 -4.61
N GLU A 110 7.82 -5.40 -4.08
CA GLU A 110 6.85 -5.89 -3.10
C GLU A 110 6.82 -4.97 -1.88
N ARG A 111 5.68 -4.95 -1.18
CA ARG A 111 5.44 -4.13 0.01
C ARG A 111 5.61 -2.63 -0.24
N THR A 112 5.34 -2.17 -1.46
CA THR A 112 5.31 -0.74 -1.77
C THR A 112 4.06 -0.11 -1.17
N GLN A 113 4.25 0.97 -0.41
CA GLN A 113 3.15 1.69 0.24
C GLN A 113 2.69 2.90 -0.56
N MET A 114 3.57 3.52 -1.33
CA MET A 114 3.23 4.66 -2.15
C MET A 114 4.00 4.66 -3.46
N LEU A 115 3.31 5.00 -4.54
CA LEU A 115 3.88 5.28 -5.86
C LEU A 115 3.59 6.72 -6.27
N VAL A 116 4.58 7.38 -6.85
CA VAL A 116 4.43 8.70 -7.44
C VAL A 116 5.10 8.72 -8.81
N TRP A 117 4.37 9.15 -9.83
CA TRP A 117 4.95 9.32 -11.17
C TRP A 117 4.27 10.47 -11.92
N LYS A 118 4.88 10.85 -13.04
CA LYS A 118 4.39 11.92 -13.91
C LYS A 118 4.10 11.38 -15.30
N THR A 119 3.02 11.84 -15.90
CA THR A 119 2.73 11.64 -17.33
C THR A 119 2.79 12.94 -18.08
N ARG A 120 3.30 12.89 -19.33
CA ARG A 120 3.32 14.01 -20.26
C ARG A 120 2.46 13.67 -21.46
N ARG A 121 1.62 14.60 -21.88
CA ARG A 121 0.76 14.44 -23.05
C ARG A 121 0.81 15.67 -23.91
N ALA A 122 1.05 15.43 -25.20
CA ALA A 122 0.81 16.44 -26.21
C ALA A 122 -0.69 16.42 -26.57
N TYR A 123 -1.35 17.55 -26.44
CA TYR A 123 -2.70 17.75 -26.95
C TYR A 123 -2.74 19.04 -27.75
N LYS A 124 -2.96 18.93 -29.06
CA LYS A 124 -2.76 20.05 -30.03
C LYS A 124 -1.34 20.60 -29.86
N SER A 125 -1.17 21.91 -29.66
CA SER A 125 0.14 22.56 -29.47
C SER A 125 0.60 22.66 -28.00
N GLN A 126 -0.14 22.06 -27.06
CA GLN A 126 0.17 22.16 -25.63
C GLN A 126 0.64 20.82 -25.07
N VAL A 127 1.70 20.85 -24.26
CA VAL A 127 2.11 19.72 -23.41
C VAL A 127 1.43 19.85 -22.08
N ARG A 128 0.64 18.85 -21.69
CA ARG A 128 0.04 18.76 -20.37
C ARG A 128 0.79 17.72 -19.55
N GLU A 129 1.29 18.16 -18.43
CA GLU A 129 1.87 17.30 -17.41
C GLU A 129 0.82 16.95 -16.36
N GLN A 130 0.85 15.72 -15.87
CA GLN A 130 -0.06 15.25 -14.84
C GLN A 130 0.68 14.33 -13.90
N TRP A 131 0.58 14.59 -12.61
CA TRP A 131 1.07 13.73 -11.55
C TRP A 131 0.03 12.71 -11.14
N HIS A 132 0.53 11.59 -10.66
CA HIS A 132 -0.26 10.45 -10.20
C HIS A 132 0.33 9.99 -8.88
N VAL A 133 -0.55 9.68 -7.93
CA VAL A 133 -0.22 9.13 -6.63
C VAL A 133 -1.08 7.90 -6.39
N LEU A 134 -0.46 6.78 -6.04
CA LEU A 134 -1.10 5.60 -5.45
C LEU A 134 -0.62 5.48 -4.02
N LEU A 135 -1.54 5.31 -3.07
CA LEU A 135 -1.27 5.13 -1.65
C LEU A 135 -2.01 3.88 -1.16
N ALA A 136 -1.27 2.85 -0.77
CA ALA A 136 -1.83 1.72 -0.06
C ALA A 136 -2.19 2.12 1.37
N VAL A 137 -3.30 1.61 1.88
CA VAL A 137 -3.85 1.98 3.18
C VAL A 137 -3.95 0.74 4.06
N SER A 138 -3.65 0.91 5.34
CA SER A 138 -4.00 -0.06 6.37
C SER A 138 -5.21 0.46 7.12
N ASP A 139 -6.37 -0.18 6.94
CA ASP A 139 -7.65 0.20 7.52
C ASP A 139 -8.13 -0.89 8.48
N GLY A 140 -8.11 -0.59 9.77
CA GLY A 140 -8.45 -1.55 10.80
C GLY A 140 -7.51 -2.76 10.79
N GLU A 141 -8.06 -3.92 10.49
CA GLU A 141 -7.31 -5.18 10.44
C GLU A 141 -6.84 -5.53 9.01
N CYS A 142 -7.29 -4.77 8.01
CA CYS A 142 -6.87 -4.91 6.63
C CYS A 142 -5.58 -4.10 6.41
N ARG A 143 -4.50 -4.78 6.06
CA ARG A 143 -3.27 -4.18 5.59
C ARG A 143 -3.19 -4.33 4.08
N ALA A 144 -2.80 -3.29 3.38
CA ALA A 144 -2.59 -3.35 1.94
C ALA A 144 -1.19 -2.86 1.56
N ASP A 145 -0.67 -3.44 0.48
CA ASP A 145 0.53 -2.99 -0.20
C ASP A 145 0.45 -3.22 -1.72
N ILE A 146 1.36 -2.61 -2.45
CA ILE A 146 1.39 -2.60 -3.91
C ILE A 146 2.65 -3.32 -4.38
N ARG A 147 2.53 -4.08 -5.47
CA ARG A 147 3.69 -4.63 -6.19
C ARG A 147 3.48 -4.61 -7.70
N GLY A 148 4.56 -4.77 -8.42
CA GLY A 148 4.53 -4.97 -9.87
C GLY A 148 3.96 -6.32 -10.24
N CYS A 149 3.27 -6.38 -11.40
CA CYS A 149 2.89 -7.62 -12.05
C CYS A 149 3.64 -7.76 -13.37
N ALA A 150 4.36 -8.88 -13.53
CA ALA A 150 4.81 -9.31 -14.84
C ALA A 150 3.58 -9.78 -15.65
N THR A 151 3.42 -9.31 -16.87
CA THR A 151 2.34 -9.76 -17.76
C THR A 151 2.95 -10.18 -19.07
N ASP A 152 2.52 -11.34 -19.59
CA ASP A 152 2.96 -11.89 -20.86
C ASP A 152 2.32 -11.19 -22.08
N ALA A 153 1.37 -10.29 -21.86
CA ALA A 153 0.69 -9.59 -22.93
C ALA A 153 1.57 -8.50 -23.54
N ALA A 154 1.74 -8.50 -24.86
CA ALA A 154 2.50 -7.49 -25.62
C ALA A 154 2.02 -6.04 -25.41
N ASP A 155 0.80 -5.85 -24.93
CA ASP A 155 0.22 -4.54 -24.53
C ASP A 155 0.56 -4.12 -23.09
N ALA A 156 1.25 -4.97 -22.38
CA ALA A 156 1.56 -4.86 -20.96
C ALA A 156 2.83 -4.08 -20.63
N ALA A 157 3.42 -3.39 -21.61
CA ALA A 157 4.55 -2.51 -21.35
C ALA A 157 4.18 -1.50 -20.24
N GLY A 158 4.10 -2.01 -19.00
CA GLY A 158 4.07 -1.27 -17.79
C GLY A 158 2.73 -0.88 -17.18
N GLY A 159 1.63 -1.62 -17.36
CA GLY A 159 0.32 -1.13 -16.94
C GLY A 159 -0.46 -1.87 -15.86
N VAL A 160 0.02 -2.97 -15.32
CA VAL A 160 -0.69 -3.75 -14.29
C VAL A 160 0.07 -3.72 -12.98
N LEU A 161 -0.66 -3.47 -11.91
CA LEU A 161 -0.19 -3.51 -10.53
C LEU A 161 -1.04 -4.50 -9.75
N ALA A 162 -0.46 -5.21 -8.83
CA ALA A 162 -1.18 -5.96 -7.81
C ALA A 162 -1.26 -5.14 -6.54
N LEU A 163 -2.46 -5.13 -5.97
CA LEU A 163 -2.74 -4.67 -4.63
C LEU A 163 -2.93 -5.92 -3.77
N ASP A 164 -1.99 -6.17 -2.91
CA ASP A 164 -2.07 -7.27 -1.95
C ASP A 164 -2.68 -6.76 -0.65
N SER A 165 -3.73 -7.41 -0.19
CA SER A 165 -4.41 -7.10 1.07
C SER A 165 -4.39 -8.32 1.97
N SER A 166 -4.08 -8.13 3.24
CA SER A 166 -3.97 -9.21 4.21
C SER A 166 -4.52 -8.80 5.57
N THR A 167 -4.86 -9.79 6.39
CA THR A 167 -5.19 -9.56 7.80
C THR A 167 -3.94 -9.66 8.65
N ASN A 168 -3.92 -8.93 9.77
CA ASN A 168 -2.86 -9.05 10.79
C ASN A 168 -3.24 -10.06 11.89
N ARG A 169 -4.44 -10.66 11.82
CA ARG A 169 -4.94 -11.61 12.82
C ARG A 169 -4.99 -13.01 12.28
N VAL A 170 -4.38 -13.91 13.02
CA VAL A 170 -4.47 -15.35 12.80
C VAL A 170 -5.93 -15.80 12.93
N GLY A 171 -6.40 -16.64 12.00
CA GLY A 171 -7.76 -17.18 11.99
C GLY A 171 -8.84 -16.21 11.49
N GLN A 172 -8.52 -15.01 11.08
CA GLN A 172 -9.49 -14.11 10.46
C GLN A 172 -9.72 -14.49 8.99
N THR A 173 -10.99 -14.67 8.66
CA THR A 173 -11.44 -15.16 7.35
C THR A 173 -12.10 -14.09 6.50
N SER A 174 -12.26 -12.89 7.04
CA SER A 174 -12.84 -11.74 6.32
C SER A 174 -11.83 -10.61 6.19
N LEU A 175 -11.82 -9.99 5.03
CA LEU A 175 -11.12 -8.75 4.74
C LEU A 175 -12.15 -7.70 4.42
N ASP A 176 -12.17 -6.61 5.19
CA ASP A 176 -13.06 -5.49 4.98
C ASP A 176 -12.33 -4.18 5.31
N GLY A 177 -12.19 -3.30 4.33
CA GLY A 177 -11.56 -2.02 4.54
C GLY A 177 -11.08 -1.32 3.28
N LEU A 178 -10.69 -0.06 3.46
CA LEU A 178 -10.04 0.73 2.43
C LEU A 178 -8.62 0.21 2.20
N ALA A 179 -8.30 -0.19 0.98
CA ALA A 179 -7.02 -0.78 0.64
C ALA A 179 -6.13 0.13 -0.21
N LEU A 180 -6.71 0.95 -1.11
CA LEU A 180 -5.93 1.79 -2.02
C LEU A 180 -6.62 3.13 -2.30
N LEU A 181 -5.81 4.17 -2.38
CA LEU A 181 -6.19 5.48 -2.88
C LEU A 181 -5.37 5.82 -4.13
N TYR A 182 -6.05 6.28 -5.17
CA TYR A 182 -5.41 6.80 -6.38
C TYR A 182 -5.89 8.22 -6.65
N ALA A 183 -4.95 9.15 -6.78
CA ALA A 183 -5.22 10.53 -7.12
C ALA A 183 -4.38 10.98 -8.32
N ARG A 184 -4.91 11.94 -9.10
CA ARG A 184 -4.16 12.55 -10.20
C ARG A 184 -4.45 14.04 -10.33
N GLY A 185 -3.43 14.83 -10.70
CA GLY A 185 -3.55 16.29 -10.81
C GLY A 185 -2.25 16.97 -11.21
N GLY A 186 -2.20 18.28 -11.02
CA GLY A 186 -1.06 19.11 -11.41
C GLY A 186 0.06 19.18 -10.34
N ASP A 187 -0.24 18.91 -9.09
CA ASP A 187 0.69 19.05 -7.98
C ASP A 187 0.76 17.76 -7.16
N PRO A 188 1.92 17.08 -7.09
CA PRO A 188 2.07 15.81 -6.37
C PRO A 188 1.88 15.97 -4.86
N TYR A 189 2.26 17.09 -4.26
CA TYR A 189 2.11 17.32 -2.82
C TYR A 189 0.64 17.45 -2.43
N ALA A 190 -0.13 18.22 -3.21
CA ALA A 190 -1.57 18.32 -3.01
C ALA A 190 -2.28 16.98 -3.18
N LEU A 191 -1.81 16.11 -4.10
CA LEU A 191 -2.36 14.78 -4.28
C LEU A 191 -2.05 13.85 -3.10
N ILE A 192 -0.83 13.90 -2.58
CA ILE A 192 -0.45 13.15 -1.37
C ILE A 192 -1.31 13.61 -0.19
N GLU A 193 -1.44 14.91 0.01
CA GLU A 193 -2.29 15.48 1.07
C GLU A 193 -3.76 15.04 0.92
N GLN A 194 -4.28 15.01 -0.30
CA GLN A 194 -5.63 14.54 -0.60
C GLN A 194 -5.81 13.07 -0.20
N CYS A 195 -4.87 12.19 -0.59
CA CYS A 195 -4.90 10.77 -0.21
C CYS A 195 -4.81 10.59 1.31
N VAL A 196 -3.88 11.28 1.96
CA VAL A 196 -3.71 11.22 3.42
C VAL A 196 -4.96 11.74 4.14
N THR A 197 -5.56 12.83 3.66
CA THR A 197 -6.82 13.37 4.23
C THR A 197 -7.98 12.39 4.08
N ALA A 198 -8.10 11.71 2.94
CA ALA A 198 -9.11 10.67 2.73
C ALA A 198 -8.93 9.50 3.69
N THR A 199 -7.69 9.09 3.92
CA THR A 199 -7.35 8.05 4.92
C THR A 199 -7.79 8.48 6.33
N TRP A 200 -7.48 9.70 6.75
CA TRP A 200 -7.83 10.18 8.10
C TRP A 200 -9.32 10.23 8.37
N ARG A 201 -10.14 10.43 7.35
CA ARG A 201 -11.62 10.41 7.51
C ARG A 201 -12.17 9.05 7.86
N ARG A 202 -11.42 7.99 7.54
CA ARG A 202 -11.80 6.61 7.81
C ARG A 202 -11.14 6.02 9.04
N LEU A 203 -9.88 6.39 9.29
CA LEU A 203 -9.11 5.87 10.42
C LEU A 203 -9.40 6.65 11.71
N PRO A 204 -9.35 6.00 12.87
CA PRO A 204 -9.53 6.66 14.17
C PRO A 204 -8.33 7.55 14.57
N VAL A 205 -7.47 7.89 13.62
CA VAL A 205 -6.28 8.73 13.82
C VAL A 205 -6.51 10.09 13.19
N GLY A 206 -6.62 11.12 14.01
CA GLY A 206 -6.73 12.51 13.54
C GLY A 206 -5.45 13.01 12.85
N PRO A 207 -5.55 14.04 12.01
CA PRO A 207 -4.41 14.66 11.35
C PRO A 207 -3.40 15.22 12.36
N LYS A 208 -2.13 15.24 11.96
CA LYS A 208 -1.00 15.66 12.82
C LYS A 208 -1.26 17.02 13.50
N PHE A 209 -1.82 17.99 12.79
CA PHE A 209 -2.08 19.35 13.31
C PHE A 209 -3.21 19.41 14.35
N LEU A 210 -4.05 18.38 14.47
CA LEU A 210 -5.07 18.28 15.52
C LEU A 210 -4.59 17.50 16.74
N ARG A 211 -3.39 16.89 16.69
CA ARG A 211 -2.85 16.12 17.80
C ARG A 211 -2.13 17.06 18.76
N ARG A 212 -2.41 16.92 20.05
CA ARG A 212 -1.58 17.58 21.07
C ARG A 212 -0.21 16.94 21.10
N PHE A 213 0.83 17.76 21.05
CA PHE A 213 2.18 17.29 21.26
C PHE A 213 2.30 16.80 22.72
N PRO A 214 2.74 15.54 22.96
CA PRO A 214 2.88 15.02 24.33
C PRO A 214 3.80 15.91 25.17
N GLU A 215 3.35 16.29 26.37
CA GLU A 215 4.12 17.16 27.24
C GLU A 215 5.51 16.59 27.55
N ALA A 216 5.62 15.28 27.78
CA ALA A 216 6.88 14.58 28.00
C ALA A 216 7.90 14.74 26.88
N LEU A 217 7.47 15.07 25.65
CA LEU A 217 8.34 15.25 24.48
C LEU A 217 8.63 16.72 24.17
N ARG A 218 8.17 17.67 24.99
CA ARG A 218 8.42 19.10 24.79
C ARG A 218 9.81 19.53 25.22
N GLY A 219 10.44 18.74 26.08
CA GLY A 219 11.78 19.01 26.58
C GLY A 219 12.86 18.50 25.64
N PHE A 220 14.09 18.76 26.05
CA PHE A 220 15.25 18.14 25.42
C PHE A 220 15.31 16.67 25.80
N GLY A 221 15.44 15.80 24.80
CA GLY A 221 15.53 14.35 24.99
C GLY A 221 16.86 13.79 24.47
N TRP A 222 17.35 12.77 25.14
CA TRP A 222 18.56 12.05 24.72
C TRP A 222 18.24 10.57 24.43
N CYS A 223 18.81 10.06 23.34
CA CYS A 223 18.70 8.66 22.93
C CYS A 223 20.06 7.99 23.04
N THR A 224 20.11 6.87 23.76
CA THR A 224 21.35 6.12 24.00
C THR A 224 21.73 5.15 22.89
N TRP A 225 20.93 5.03 21.82
CA TRP A 225 21.02 3.99 20.81
C TRP A 225 22.42 3.74 20.27
N ASP A 226 23.11 4.77 19.80
CA ASP A 226 24.44 4.65 19.22
C ASP A 226 25.58 4.69 20.27
N SER A 227 25.29 5.20 21.49
CA SER A 227 26.30 5.37 22.53
C SER A 227 26.50 4.13 23.39
N LEU A 228 25.42 3.42 23.71
CA LEU A 228 25.40 2.32 24.66
C LEU A 228 24.84 1.00 24.04
N GLY A 229 24.20 1.08 22.86
CA GLY A 229 23.62 -0.07 22.20
C GLY A 229 22.62 -0.80 23.09
N GLN A 230 22.82 -2.11 23.28
CA GLN A 230 21.99 -2.95 24.15
C GLN A 230 22.46 -2.96 25.61
N ASN A 231 23.62 -2.37 25.93
CA ASN A 231 24.24 -2.38 27.26
C ASN A 231 23.90 -1.09 28.04
N VAL A 232 22.65 -0.70 28.02
CA VAL A 232 22.17 0.50 28.74
C VAL A 232 22.17 0.22 30.24
N SER A 233 22.88 1.05 31.03
CA SER A 233 22.90 1.02 32.46
C SER A 233 22.87 2.44 33.03
N GLU A 234 22.40 2.61 34.27
CA GLU A 234 22.39 3.92 34.93
C GLU A 234 23.80 4.53 34.99
N SER A 235 24.80 3.74 35.40
CA SER A 235 26.19 4.20 35.46
C SER A 235 26.73 4.59 34.07
N GLY A 236 26.39 3.84 33.02
CA GLY A 236 26.75 4.18 31.65
C GLY A 236 26.13 5.46 31.16
N ILE A 237 24.86 5.73 31.53
CA ILE A 237 24.17 6.97 31.19
C ILE A 237 24.83 8.15 31.93
N LEU A 238 25.04 8.05 33.25
CA LEU A 238 25.66 9.09 34.03
C LEU A 238 27.05 9.46 33.53
N ALA A 239 27.88 8.46 33.21
CA ALA A 239 29.21 8.67 32.64
C ALA A 239 29.23 9.35 31.26
N LYS A 240 28.10 9.46 30.56
CA LYS A 240 27.95 10.19 29.29
C LYS A 240 27.37 11.57 29.45
N MET A 241 26.85 11.89 30.62
CA MET A 241 26.29 13.21 30.93
C MET A 241 27.33 14.17 31.52
N ASP A 242 28.45 13.66 32.07
CA ASP A 242 29.64 14.40 32.50
C ASP A 242 30.55 14.76 31.30
#